data_884232da00818b457a088e23764fdfbe
#
_entry.id   884232da00818b457a088e23764fdfbe
#
_cell.length_a   1.000
_cell.length_b   1.000
_cell.length_c   1.000
_cell.angle_alpha   90.00
_cell.angle_beta   90.00
_cell.angle_gamma   90.00
#
_symmetry.space_group_name_H-M   'P 1'
#
loop_
_entity.id
_entity.type
_entity.pdbx_description
1 polymer ?
#
loop_
_entity_poly.entity_id
_entity_poly.type
_entity_poly.pdbx_seq_one_letter_code
_entity_poly.pdbx_strand_id
1 'polypeptide(L)'
;AYSLDEARGKVPADSEVICLGWVMAGTVKGYAAAAKRYIVRAVCAVGMTQPGAQGKILRERNKLPESVPLFQLQGNFDVKKLHGMYRLMMEVMVKTAGKALAAKSGRTAEEDDMLDMMTNGGERVRAENLHAVLAWYRRR
;
A
#
# COMPACT_ATOMS: atom_id res chain seq x y z
N ALA A 1 -16.42 1.34 6.86
CA ALA A 1 -15.36 0.44 6.41
C ALA A 1 -15.31 -0.79 7.33
N TYR A 2 -14.91 -1.93 6.79
CA TYR A 2 -14.80 -3.21 7.50
C TYR A 2 -13.43 -3.80 7.23
N SER A 3 -12.87 -4.52 8.19
CA SER A 3 -11.77 -5.44 7.90
C SER A 3 -12.27 -6.56 6.96
N LEU A 4 -11.36 -7.24 6.28
CA LEU A 4 -11.76 -8.30 5.33
C LEU A 4 -12.52 -9.44 6.03
N ASP A 5 -12.16 -9.75 7.27
CA ASP A 5 -12.83 -10.82 8.05
C ASP A 5 -14.23 -10.39 8.51
N GLU A 6 -14.39 -9.15 8.98
CA GLU A 6 -15.71 -8.61 9.30
C GLU A 6 -16.62 -8.49 8.08
N ALA A 7 -16.05 -8.09 6.93
CA ALA A 7 -16.79 -7.95 5.68
C ALA A 7 -17.42 -9.27 5.24
N ARG A 8 -16.76 -10.41 5.50
CA ARG A 8 -17.31 -11.73 5.14
C ARG A 8 -18.67 -12.03 5.77
N GLY A 9 -18.90 -11.52 6.98
CA GLY A 9 -20.16 -11.70 7.70
C GLY A 9 -21.17 -10.56 7.53
N LYS A 10 -20.73 -9.38 7.10
CA LYS A 10 -21.54 -8.16 7.08
C LYS A 10 -21.86 -7.64 5.68
N VAL A 11 -21.05 -8.00 4.70
CA VAL A 11 -21.18 -7.53 3.31
C VAL A 11 -21.56 -8.73 2.43
N PRO A 12 -22.68 -8.67 1.69
CA PRO A 12 -23.08 -9.74 0.76
C PRO A 12 -21.97 -10.01 -0.27
N ALA A 13 -21.89 -11.26 -0.74
CA ALA A 13 -21.05 -11.58 -1.88
C ALA A 13 -21.48 -10.74 -3.10
N ASP A 14 -20.54 -10.52 -4.02
CA ASP A 14 -20.74 -9.71 -5.24
C ASP A 14 -21.11 -8.24 -5.00
N SER A 15 -21.03 -7.75 -3.75
CA SER A 15 -21.15 -6.32 -3.48
C SER A 15 -20.00 -5.54 -4.09
N GLU A 16 -20.28 -4.32 -4.54
CA GLU A 16 -19.26 -3.38 -4.99
C GLU A 16 -18.47 -2.84 -3.81
N VAL A 17 -17.14 -2.92 -3.88
CA VAL A 17 -16.25 -2.49 -2.81
C VAL A 17 -15.06 -1.68 -3.33
N ILE A 18 -14.53 -0.81 -2.48
CA ILE A 18 -13.20 -0.24 -2.63
C ILE A 18 -12.27 -1.03 -1.71
N CYS A 19 -11.23 -1.63 -2.27
CA CYS A 19 -10.26 -2.39 -1.50
C CYS A 19 -9.14 -1.45 -1.02
N LEU A 20 -8.96 -1.36 0.29
CA LEU A 20 -7.84 -0.68 0.92
C LEU A 20 -6.89 -1.73 1.49
N GLY A 21 -5.65 -1.76 1.02
CA GLY A 21 -4.66 -2.72 1.49
C GLY A 21 -3.26 -2.15 1.54
N TRP A 22 -2.46 -2.60 2.51
CA TRP A 22 -1.06 -2.20 2.56
C TRP A 22 -0.21 -3.02 1.60
N VAL A 23 0.87 -2.41 1.12
CA VAL A 23 1.78 -3.02 0.15
C VAL A 23 2.91 -3.75 0.86
N MET A 24 3.09 -5.02 0.52
CA MET A 24 4.26 -5.80 0.93
C MET A 24 4.86 -6.50 -0.30
N ALA A 25 6.11 -6.20 -0.59
CA ALA A 25 6.83 -6.76 -1.75
C ALA A 25 6.03 -6.67 -3.07
N GLY A 26 5.37 -5.52 -3.31
CA GLY A 26 4.56 -5.27 -4.51
C GLY A 26 3.18 -5.95 -4.50
N THR A 27 2.79 -6.62 -3.41
CA THR A 27 1.47 -7.23 -3.26
C THR A 27 0.59 -6.37 -2.36
N VAL A 28 -0.63 -6.06 -2.79
CA VAL A 28 -1.65 -5.40 -1.99
C VAL A 28 -2.34 -6.45 -1.12
N LYS A 29 -2.10 -6.39 0.18
CA LYS A 29 -2.68 -7.35 1.13
C LYS A 29 -4.19 -7.26 1.17
N GLY A 30 -4.84 -8.42 1.12
CA GLY A 30 -6.30 -8.55 1.12
C GLY A 30 -6.95 -8.46 -0.25
N TYR A 31 -6.30 -7.87 -1.27
CA TYR A 31 -6.91 -7.69 -2.59
C TYR A 31 -7.35 -9.02 -3.24
N ALA A 32 -6.46 -10.01 -3.30
CA ALA A 32 -6.78 -11.30 -3.94
C ALA A 32 -7.96 -12.02 -3.27
N ALA A 33 -8.11 -11.89 -1.96
CA ALA A 33 -9.23 -12.44 -1.23
C ALA A 33 -10.52 -11.62 -1.44
N ALA A 34 -10.41 -10.30 -1.48
CA ALA A 34 -11.54 -9.41 -1.79
C ALA A 34 -12.06 -9.66 -3.22
N ALA A 35 -11.18 -9.75 -4.20
CA ALA A 35 -11.52 -9.95 -5.61
C ALA A 35 -12.19 -11.32 -5.91
N LYS A 36 -12.03 -12.30 -5.01
CA LYS A 36 -12.72 -13.60 -5.12
C LYS A 36 -14.17 -13.54 -4.66
N ARG A 37 -14.55 -12.54 -3.88
CA ARG A 37 -15.87 -12.49 -3.23
C ARG A 37 -16.67 -11.25 -3.60
N TYR A 38 -16.00 -10.16 -3.97
CA TYR A 38 -16.61 -8.86 -4.21
C TYR A 38 -16.26 -8.31 -5.58
N ILE A 39 -17.04 -7.40 -6.07
CA ILE A 39 -16.74 -6.60 -7.26
C ILE A 39 -15.86 -5.42 -6.82
N VAL A 40 -14.55 -5.56 -6.98
CA VAL A 40 -13.61 -4.50 -6.61
C VAL A 40 -13.64 -3.39 -7.64
N ARG A 41 -14.15 -2.23 -7.27
CA ARG A 41 -14.31 -1.05 -8.14
C ARG A 41 -13.10 -0.13 -8.13
N ALA A 42 -12.31 -0.17 -7.08
CA ALA A 42 -11.04 0.53 -7.00
C ALA A 42 -10.13 -0.12 -5.95
N VAL A 43 -8.83 0.06 -6.10
CA VAL A 43 -7.81 -0.39 -5.15
C VAL A 43 -7.03 0.80 -4.63
N CYS A 44 -6.97 0.94 -3.31
CA CYS A 44 -6.12 1.89 -2.61
C CYS A 44 -4.94 1.11 -2.00
N ALA A 45 -3.77 1.24 -2.60
CA ALA A 45 -2.55 0.56 -2.18
C ALA A 45 -1.74 1.49 -1.26
N VAL A 46 -1.67 1.16 0.02
CA VAL A 46 -0.95 1.95 1.04
C VAL A 46 0.47 1.43 1.17
N GLY A 47 1.45 2.26 0.89
CA GLY A 47 2.87 1.90 0.94
C GLY A 47 3.76 3.01 1.49
N MET A 48 5.07 2.75 1.51
CA MET A 48 6.07 3.73 1.96
C MET A 48 6.51 4.66 0.82
N THR A 49 6.37 4.21 -0.43
CA THR A 49 6.80 4.97 -1.60
C THR A 49 5.82 6.08 -1.95
N GLN A 50 6.33 7.11 -2.61
CA GLN A 50 5.50 8.18 -3.12
C GLN A 50 4.45 7.68 -4.12
N PRO A 51 3.29 8.33 -4.20
CA PRO A 51 2.25 7.99 -5.16
C PRO A 51 2.77 8.01 -6.60
N GLY A 52 2.46 6.97 -7.37
CA GLY A 52 2.88 6.83 -8.77
C GLY A 52 4.13 5.97 -9.00
N ALA A 53 5.04 5.89 -8.02
CA ALA A 53 6.33 5.24 -8.20
C ALA A 53 6.27 3.72 -8.53
N GLN A 54 5.25 3.01 -8.09
CA GLN A 54 5.14 1.56 -8.22
C GLN A 54 3.91 1.07 -8.98
N GLY A 55 3.19 1.93 -9.69
CA GLY A 55 1.91 1.60 -10.32
C GLY A 55 1.95 0.36 -11.22
N LYS A 56 2.94 0.26 -12.09
CA LYS A 56 3.12 -0.87 -13.01
C LYS A 56 3.35 -2.18 -12.24
N ILE A 57 4.29 -2.18 -11.30
CA ILE A 57 4.63 -3.36 -10.49
C ILE A 57 3.42 -3.84 -9.68
N LEU A 58 2.67 -2.91 -9.09
CA LEU A 58 1.46 -3.23 -8.33
C LEU A 58 0.38 -3.85 -9.21
N ARG A 59 0.17 -3.34 -10.42
CA ARG A 59 -0.80 -3.91 -11.38
C ARG A 59 -0.41 -5.33 -11.77
N GLU A 60 0.82 -5.53 -12.20
CA GLU A 60 1.33 -6.82 -12.67
C GLU A 60 1.27 -7.88 -11.56
N ARG A 61 1.82 -7.59 -10.38
CA ARG A 61 1.90 -8.55 -9.28
C ARG A 61 0.54 -8.93 -8.69
N ASN A 62 -0.40 -8.01 -8.70
CA ASN A 62 -1.74 -8.26 -8.19
C ASN A 62 -2.74 -8.68 -9.29
N LYS A 63 -2.31 -8.75 -10.54
CA LYS A 63 -3.17 -9.05 -11.69
C LYS A 63 -4.38 -8.10 -11.75
N LEU A 64 -4.14 -6.81 -11.48
CA LEU A 64 -5.18 -5.79 -11.48
C LEU A 64 -5.64 -5.49 -12.90
N PRO A 65 -6.94 -5.65 -13.22
CA PRO A 65 -7.48 -5.24 -14.52
C PRO A 65 -7.24 -3.75 -14.78
N GLU A 66 -7.00 -3.38 -16.02
CA GLU A 66 -6.83 -1.97 -16.42
C GLU A 66 -8.07 -1.10 -16.11
N SER A 67 -9.25 -1.73 -16.15
CA SER A 67 -10.53 -1.08 -15.81
C SER A 67 -10.69 -0.73 -14.33
N VAL A 68 -9.86 -1.31 -13.45
CA VAL A 68 -9.91 -1.04 -12.01
C VAL A 68 -8.89 0.06 -11.66
N PRO A 69 -9.34 1.23 -11.21
CA PRO A 69 -8.44 2.29 -10.75
C PRO A 69 -7.55 1.83 -9.61
N LEU A 70 -6.27 2.18 -9.69
CA LEU A 70 -5.28 1.96 -8.65
C LEU A 70 -4.82 3.31 -8.10
N PHE A 71 -5.09 3.54 -6.83
CA PHE A 71 -4.62 4.69 -6.08
C PHE A 71 -3.50 4.28 -5.15
N GLN A 72 -2.35 4.91 -5.28
CA GLN A 72 -1.24 4.71 -4.39
C GLN A 72 -1.30 5.77 -3.29
N LEU A 73 -1.33 5.33 -2.05
CA LEU A 73 -1.41 6.18 -0.88
C LEU A 73 -0.13 6.00 -0.06
N GLN A 74 0.45 7.09 0.38
CA GLN A 74 1.57 7.02 1.30
C GLN A 74 1.06 6.84 2.72
N GLY A 75 1.59 5.82 3.41
CA GLY A 75 1.21 5.44 4.76
C GLY A 75 2.31 5.70 5.78
N ASN A 76 2.05 5.27 7.00
CA ASN A 76 3.03 5.31 8.09
C ASN A 76 3.96 4.11 8.03
N PHE A 77 5.19 4.30 8.49
CA PHE A 77 6.14 3.22 8.71
C PHE A 77 6.72 3.31 10.12
N ASP A 78 6.44 2.30 10.92
CA ASP A 78 6.97 2.17 12.27
C ASP A 78 7.22 0.70 12.60
N VAL A 79 8.48 0.28 12.46
CA VAL A 79 8.90 -1.11 12.74
C VAL A 79 8.66 -1.49 14.20
N LYS A 80 8.70 -0.52 15.12
CA LYS A 80 8.50 -0.79 16.56
C LYS A 80 7.07 -1.21 16.89
N LYS A 81 6.11 -0.78 16.07
CA LYS A 81 4.69 -1.17 16.21
C LYS A 81 4.37 -2.52 15.57
N LEU A 82 5.28 -3.08 14.78
CA LEU A 82 5.11 -4.42 14.21
C LEU A 82 5.42 -5.50 15.24
N HIS A 83 4.76 -6.64 15.12
CA HIS A 83 4.91 -7.78 16.04
C HIS A 83 5.25 -9.05 15.27
N GLY A 84 5.86 -10.02 15.97
CA GLY A 84 6.16 -11.35 15.43
C GLY A 84 7.05 -11.35 14.19
N MET A 85 6.74 -12.23 13.25
CA MET A 85 7.53 -12.46 12.04
C MET A 85 7.63 -11.21 11.14
N TYR A 86 6.59 -10.40 11.09
CA TYR A 86 6.60 -9.16 10.28
C TYR A 86 7.62 -8.15 10.81
N ARG A 87 7.77 -8.02 12.12
CA ARG A 87 8.79 -7.17 12.72
C ARG A 87 10.19 -7.64 12.33
N LEU A 88 10.49 -8.93 12.51
CA LEU A 88 11.79 -9.50 12.17
C LEU A 88 12.12 -9.31 10.68
N MET A 89 11.17 -9.60 9.80
CA MET A 89 11.33 -9.42 8.36
C MET A 89 11.61 -7.96 7.99
N MET A 90 10.91 -7.01 8.59
CA MET A 90 11.10 -5.59 8.34
C MET A 90 12.42 -5.07 8.92
N GLU A 91 12.86 -5.55 10.08
CA GLU A 91 14.17 -5.23 10.65
C GLU A 91 15.31 -5.71 9.74
N VAL A 92 15.20 -6.91 9.17
CA VAL A 92 16.18 -7.42 8.19
C VAL A 92 16.17 -6.57 6.92
N MET A 93 14.99 -6.23 6.39
CA MET A 93 14.85 -5.38 5.21
C MET A 93 15.48 -3.99 5.44
N VAL A 94 15.20 -3.35 6.56
CA VAL A 94 15.78 -2.05 6.90
C VAL A 94 17.31 -2.14 7.03
N LYS A 95 17.83 -3.20 7.66
CA LYS A 95 19.28 -3.40 7.80
C LYS A 95 19.97 -3.65 6.46
N THR A 96 19.36 -4.37 5.53
CA THR A 96 19.95 -4.71 4.23
C THR A 96 19.70 -3.64 3.19
N ALA A 97 18.45 -3.38 2.85
CA ALA A 97 18.09 -2.39 1.84
C ALA A 97 18.41 -0.95 2.29
N GLY A 98 18.23 -0.62 3.57
CA GLY A 98 18.58 0.69 4.12
C GLY A 98 20.07 0.95 4.05
N LYS A 99 20.94 -0.03 4.36
CA LYS A 99 22.40 0.10 4.21
C LYS A 99 22.81 0.26 2.75
N ALA A 100 22.23 -0.55 1.85
CA ALA A 100 22.51 -0.45 0.42
C ALA A 100 22.12 0.92 -0.13
N LEU A 101 20.96 1.43 0.27
CA LEU A 101 20.45 2.75 -0.12
C LEU A 101 21.31 3.87 0.48
N ALA A 102 21.73 3.76 1.75
CA ALA A 102 22.61 4.74 2.39
C ALA A 102 24.00 4.81 1.72
N ALA A 103 24.52 3.70 1.23
CA ALA A 103 25.80 3.63 0.53
C ALA A 103 25.73 4.14 -0.92
N LYS A 104 24.53 4.32 -1.49
CA LYS A 104 24.38 4.79 -2.86
C LYS A 104 24.68 6.28 -2.95
N SER A 105 25.63 6.65 -3.82
CA SER A 105 25.87 8.04 -4.21
C SER A 105 24.86 8.48 -5.28
N GLY A 106 24.41 9.75 -5.23
CA GLY A 106 23.46 10.30 -6.21
C GLY A 106 22.04 9.72 -6.06
N ARG A 107 21.57 9.61 -4.82
CA ARG A 107 20.17 9.24 -4.54
C ARG A 107 19.21 10.29 -5.07
N THR A 108 18.05 9.82 -5.52
CA THR A 108 16.91 10.69 -5.83
C THR A 108 16.23 11.17 -4.55
N ALA A 109 15.40 12.22 -4.65
CA ALA A 109 14.60 12.70 -3.52
C ALA A 109 13.66 11.62 -2.97
N GLU A 110 13.14 10.73 -3.83
CA GLU A 110 12.31 9.58 -3.42
C GLU A 110 13.12 8.54 -2.64
N GLU A 111 14.37 8.30 -3.04
CA GLU A 111 15.27 7.38 -2.34
C GLU A 111 15.70 7.94 -1.00
N ASP A 112 15.89 9.26 -0.89
CA ASP A 112 16.19 9.94 0.37
C ASP A 112 14.99 9.88 1.33
N ASP A 113 13.75 10.13 0.85
CA ASP A 113 12.53 9.99 1.65
C ASP A 113 12.32 8.54 2.12
N MET A 114 12.60 7.57 1.26
CA MET A 114 12.53 6.15 1.64
C MET A 114 13.57 5.78 2.70
N LEU A 115 14.80 6.28 2.58
CA LEU A 115 15.86 6.04 3.57
C LEU A 115 15.50 6.67 4.92
N ASP A 116 14.96 7.89 4.91
CA ASP A 116 14.47 8.57 6.12
C ASP A 116 13.35 7.76 6.79
N MET A 117 12.36 7.30 6.02
CA MET A 117 11.30 6.43 6.52
C MET A 117 11.83 5.13 7.14
N MET A 118 12.83 4.49 6.50
CA MET A 118 13.44 3.27 7.00
C MET A 118 14.23 3.49 8.29
N THR A 119 14.88 4.65 8.43
CA THR A 119 15.79 4.95 9.54
C THR A 119 15.03 5.50 10.75
N ASN A 120 14.19 6.49 10.52
CA ASN A 120 13.53 7.28 11.55
C ASN A 120 12.06 6.86 11.75
N GLY A 121 11.52 6.06 10.83
CA GLY A 121 10.10 5.88 10.70
C GLY A 121 9.43 7.13 10.16
N GLY A 122 8.12 7.16 10.11
CA GLY A 122 7.44 8.38 9.71
C GLY A 122 5.94 8.22 9.57
N GLU A 123 5.26 9.32 9.77
CA GLU A 123 3.83 9.46 9.53
C GLU A 123 3.60 10.27 8.25
N ARG A 124 3.09 9.59 7.22
CA ARG A 124 2.79 10.17 5.91
C ARG A 124 1.29 10.10 5.57
N VAL A 125 0.45 9.68 6.53
CA VAL A 125 -1.00 9.69 6.38
C VAL A 125 -1.49 11.13 6.42
N ARG A 126 -2.04 11.58 5.28
CA ARG A 126 -2.56 12.93 5.12
C ARG A 126 -3.87 12.89 4.36
N ALA A 127 -4.80 13.77 4.71
CA ALA A 127 -6.09 13.88 4.03
C ALA A 127 -5.94 14.17 2.53
N GLU A 128 -4.91 14.93 2.16
CA GLU A 128 -4.60 15.28 0.77
C GLU A 128 -4.35 14.05 -0.10
N ASN A 129 -3.80 12.97 0.47
CA ASN A 129 -3.56 11.72 -0.24
C ASN A 129 -4.86 11.08 -0.76
N LEU A 130 -6.01 11.43 -0.19
CA LEU A 130 -7.33 10.92 -0.59
C LEU A 130 -7.98 11.71 -1.73
N HIS A 131 -7.44 12.86 -2.13
CA HIS A 131 -8.07 13.73 -3.14
C HIS A 131 -8.38 13.00 -4.44
N ALA A 132 -7.46 12.20 -4.96
CA ALA A 132 -7.67 11.45 -6.20
C ALA A 132 -8.78 10.39 -6.06
N VAL A 133 -8.81 9.69 -4.93
CA VAL A 133 -9.84 8.68 -4.59
C VAL A 133 -11.21 9.35 -4.51
N LEU A 134 -11.31 10.45 -3.77
CA LEU A 134 -12.56 11.19 -3.58
C LEU A 134 -13.06 11.83 -4.88
N ALA A 135 -12.16 12.39 -5.68
CA ALA A 135 -12.51 12.93 -6.98
C ALA A 135 -13.03 11.86 -7.94
N TRP A 136 -12.44 10.69 -7.94
CA TRP A 136 -12.95 9.54 -8.70
C TRP A 136 -14.32 9.09 -8.19
N TYR A 137 -14.48 8.93 -6.87
CA TYR A 137 -15.72 8.46 -6.27
C TYR A 137 -16.92 9.40 -6.55
N ARG A 138 -16.69 10.71 -6.51
CA ARG A 138 -17.73 11.71 -6.78
C ARG A 138 -18.20 11.77 -8.24
N ARG A 139 -17.40 11.23 -9.19
CA ARG A 139 -17.76 11.20 -10.63
C ARG A 139 -18.50 9.93 -11.04
N ARG A 140 -18.77 9.05 -10.11
CA ARG A 140 -19.56 7.83 -10.30
C ARG A 140 -21.01 8.07 -9.95
#